data_73acdf60ec17f869337a16f2856acfdd
#
_entry.id   73acdf60ec17f869337a16f2856acfdd
#
_cell.length_a   1.000
_cell.length_b   1.000
_cell.length_c   1.000
_cell.angle_alpha   90.00
_cell.angle_beta   90.00
_cell.angle_gamma   90.00
#
_symmetry.space_group_name_H-M   'P 1'
#
loop_
_entity.id
_entity.type
_entity.pdbx_description
1 polymer ?
#
loop_
_entity_poly.entity_id
_entity_poly.type
_entity_poly.pdbx_seq_one_letter_code
_entity_poly.pdbx_strand_id
1 'polypeptide(L)'
;MTTKGDLLFIEHVERLSMSDCESMPAEVRDRLRSIPAVHELLAEWPVMKAAGDAGDTIVREAIDAELDAERTAIRSGAPARNKRELALAIERRCHRLSLPTLRPAVNATGVVIHTNLGRAPLAPAAVQAVTDVARGYSTLEYDVATCARGGRKEHAARLLRTLTGAQDALVVNNNAAAVLLVLAAHACGKEVIVSRGELVEVGGSFRIPDIMAASGAKLVEVGSTNRTHLDDYRCAITPSTAMILKVHPSNYRIEGFHEEVSAAELSALAHEHGLLLYEDQGSGALLADGVLADAGEQPTSASLCAGVDVVSCSGDKLLGASQAGIILGSAQVIAACASHPLMRALRPGKLTLAALEATLRLYVTGSDTAHREIPVLNMLSGAPAPLERQAKRLHDRILRKLREAQCEKAVELQVVEGVSTPGGGSLPTVELPTFCVAVCPVDGRLSADGLKHALVQEPDTPVVTRVRHDQVL
;
A
#
# COMPACT_ATOMS: atom_id res chain seq x y z
N MET A 1 -42.95 -13.48 -11.12
CA MET A 1 -43.14 -14.18 -12.40
C MET A 1 -41.81 -14.82 -12.75
N THR A 2 -41.65 -16.10 -12.40
CA THR A 2 -40.47 -16.92 -12.76
C THR A 2 -40.52 -17.17 -14.23
N THR A 3 -39.47 -16.89 -14.97
CA THR A 3 -39.42 -17.14 -16.41
C THR A 3 -39.20 -18.63 -16.72
N LYS A 4 -39.65 -19.06 -17.89
CA LYS A 4 -39.51 -20.46 -18.36
C LYS A 4 -38.04 -20.93 -18.39
N GLY A 5 -37.06 -20.00 -18.39
CA GLY A 5 -35.64 -20.26 -18.31
C GLY A 5 -35.17 -20.64 -16.90
N ASP A 6 -35.77 -20.04 -15.87
CA ASP A 6 -35.43 -20.32 -14.47
C ASP A 6 -35.86 -21.71 -14.04
N LEU A 7 -37.02 -22.20 -14.55
CA LEU A 7 -37.53 -23.55 -14.31
C LEU A 7 -36.66 -24.64 -14.98
N LEU A 8 -36.17 -24.39 -16.18
CA LEU A 8 -35.28 -25.36 -16.89
C LEU A 8 -33.89 -25.43 -16.25
N PHE A 9 -33.38 -24.35 -15.69
CA PHE A 9 -32.10 -24.31 -14.95
C PHE A 9 -32.23 -25.08 -13.63
N ILE A 10 -33.31 -24.87 -12.88
CA ILE A 10 -33.59 -25.58 -11.63
C ILE A 10 -33.76 -27.10 -11.88
N GLU A 11 -34.52 -27.52 -12.90
CA GLU A 11 -34.65 -28.95 -13.27
C GLU A 11 -33.33 -29.57 -13.73
N HIS A 12 -32.46 -28.82 -14.39
CA HIS A 12 -31.14 -29.30 -14.83
C HIS A 12 -30.17 -29.49 -13.68
N VAL A 13 -30.17 -28.55 -12.72
CA VAL A 13 -29.37 -28.60 -11.47
C VAL A 13 -29.87 -29.73 -10.56
N GLU A 14 -31.18 -29.94 -10.45
CA GLU A 14 -31.76 -31.06 -9.69
C GLU A 14 -31.42 -32.42 -10.31
N ARG A 15 -31.44 -32.59 -11.65
CA ARG A 15 -31.06 -33.82 -12.31
C ARG A 15 -29.56 -34.15 -12.17
N LEU A 16 -28.65 -33.16 -12.21
CA LEU A 16 -27.22 -33.37 -11.97
C LEU A 16 -26.97 -33.78 -10.53
N SER A 17 -27.70 -33.22 -9.56
CA SER A 17 -27.57 -33.57 -8.14
C SER A 17 -28.09 -34.98 -7.78
N MET A 18 -29.05 -35.49 -8.49
CA MET A 18 -29.61 -36.83 -8.23
C MET A 18 -28.73 -37.96 -8.75
N SER A 19 -28.08 -37.82 -9.91
CA SER A 19 -27.18 -38.85 -10.48
C SER A 19 -25.88 -39.01 -9.66
N ASP A 20 -25.38 -37.92 -9.07
CA ASP A 20 -24.18 -37.95 -8.21
C ASP A 20 -24.46 -38.58 -6.82
N CYS A 21 -25.71 -38.54 -6.37
CA CYS A 21 -26.10 -39.10 -5.07
C CYS A 21 -26.18 -40.63 -5.04
N GLU A 22 -26.46 -41.29 -6.19
CA GLU A 22 -26.59 -42.76 -6.26
C GLU A 22 -25.23 -43.48 -6.28
N SER A 23 -24.16 -42.81 -6.66
CA SER A 23 -22.82 -43.37 -6.73
C SER A 23 -21.99 -43.21 -5.44
N MET A 24 -22.49 -42.46 -4.43
CA MET A 24 -21.78 -42.20 -3.18
C MET A 24 -21.90 -43.39 -2.18
N PRO A 25 -20.85 -43.59 -1.32
CA PRO A 25 -20.92 -44.53 -0.21
C PRO A 25 -22.12 -44.22 0.71
N ALA A 26 -22.80 -45.24 1.22
CA ALA A 26 -23.98 -45.10 2.06
C ALA A 26 -23.71 -44.20 3.27
N GLU A 27 -22.54 -44.33 3.90
CA GLU A 27 -22.11 -43.54 5.04
C GLU A 27 -22.01 -42.03 4.74
N VAL A 28 -21.51 -41.63 3.55
CA VAL A 28 -21.44 -40.25 3.10
C VAL A 28 -22.84 -39.66 2.87
N ARG A 29 -23.73 -40.47 2.27
CA ARG A 29 -25.14 -40.10 2.06
C ARG A 29 -25.87 -39.83 3.36
N ASP A 30 -25.68 -40.69 4.39
CA ASP A 30 -26.32 -40.52 5.68
C ASP A 30 -25.84 -39.30 6.41
N ARG A 31 -24.52 -38.99 6.33
CA ARG A 31 -23.95 -37.74 6.87
C ARG A 31 -24.51 -36.51 6.15
N LEU A 32 -24.65 -36.52 4.83
CA LEU A 32 -25.24 -35.41 4.08
C LEU A 32 -26.72 -35.17 4.45
N ARG A 33 -27.48 -36.28 4.73
CA ARG A 33 -28.86 -36.19 5.22
C ARG A 33 -28.99 -35.67 6.65
N SER A 34 -27.95 -35.79 7.45
CA SER A 34 -27.94 -35.27 8.84
C SER A 34 -27.70 -33.77 8.94
N ILE A 35 -27.40 -33.09 7.81
CA ILE A 35 -27.25 -31.63 7.78
C ILE A 35 -28.60 -30.98 8.13
N PRO A 36 -28.64 -30.08 9.16
CA PRO A 36 -29.87 -29.41 9.56
C PRO A 36 -30.48 -28.56 8.44
N ALA A 37 -31.79 -28.47 8.41
CA ALA A 37 -32.48 -27.60 7.47
C ALA A 37 -32.27 -26.11 7.81
N VAL A 38 -32.34 -25.24 6.81
CA VAL A 38 -32.10 -23.79 7.00
C VAL A 38 -33.00 -23.17 8.08
N HIS A 39 -34.28 -23.56 8.11
CA HIS A 39 -35.23 -23.05 9.12
C HIS A 39 -34.86 -23.47 10.55
N GLU A 40 -34.25 -24.65 10.73
CA GLU A 40 -33.77 -25.12 12.02
C GLU A 40 -32.54 -24.35 12.48
N LEU A 41 -31.64 -23.99 11.56
CA LEU A 41 -30.47 -23.17 11.84
C LEU A 41 -30.86 -21.72 12.17
N LEU A 42 -31.84 -21.16 11.45
CA LEU A 42 -32.41 -19.84 11.75
C LEU A 42 -33.05 -19.74 13.16
N ALA A 43 -33.51 -20.86 13.71
CA ALA A 43 -34.08 -20.91 15.05
C ALA A 43 -33.03 -21.01 16.19
N GLU A 44 -31.76 -21.22 15.83
CA GLU A 44 -30.68 -21.27 16.83
C GLU A 44 -30.31 -19.87 17.32
N TRP A 45 -30.13 -19.75 18.64
CA TRP A 45 -29.83 -18.45 19.29
C TRP A 45 -28.63 -17.70 18.67
N PRO A 46 -27.47 -18.32 18.36
CA PRO A 46 -26.36 -17.60 17.74
C PRO A 46 -26.74 -16.99 16.39
N VAL A 47 -27.51 -17.72 15.55
CA VAL A 47 -27.96 -17.26 14.24
C VAL A 47 -29.04 -16.17 14.34
N MET A 48 -30.00 -16.34 15.28
CA MET A 48 -30.99 -15.30 15.57
C MET A 48 -30.37 -14.00 16.03
N LYS A 49 -29.36 -14.05 16.89
CA LYS A 49 -28.61 -12.89 17.33
C LYS A 49 -27.88 -12.22 16.16
N ALA A 50 -27.17 -13.01 15.36
CA ALA A 50 -26.47 -12.53 14.17
C ALA A 50 -27.44 -11.87 13.16
N ALA A 51 -28.66 -12.37 13.02
CA ALA A 51 -29.68 -11.76 12.17
C ALA A 51 -30.12 -10.37 12.66
N GLY A 52 -30.22 -10.17 13.97
CA GLY A 52 -30.50 -8.87 14.57
C GLY A 52 -29.37 -7.85 14.33
N ASP A 53 -28.12 -8.30 14.35
CA ASP A 53 -26.95 -7.45 14.23
C ASP A 53 -26.55 -7.16 12.77
N ALA A 54 -26.63 -8.17 11.87
CA ALA A 54 -26.09 -8.13 10.51
C ALA A 54 -27.17 -7.99 9.41
N GLY A 55 -28.41 -8.32 9.71
CA GLY A 55 -29.53 -8.33 8.77
C GLY A 55 -29.67 -9.65 7.98
N ASP A 56 -30.91 -9.91 7.52
CA ASP A 56 -31.32 -11.19 6.92
C ASP A 56 -30.51 -11.59 5.68
N THR A 57 -30.07 -10.64 4.87
CA THR A 57 -29.29 -10.94 3.65
C THR A 57 -27.94 -11.58 3.96
N ILE A 58 -27.22 -10.99 4.92
CA ILE A 58 -25.90 -11.50 5.36
C ILE A 58 -26.05 -12.87 6.02
N VAL A 59 -27.10 -13.05 6.82
CA VAL A 59 -27.35 -14.34 7.46
C VAL A 59 -27.64 -15.45 6.46
N ARG A 60 -28.44 -15.19 5.43
CA ARG A 60 -28.70 -16.17 4.35
C ARG A 60 -27.42 -16.53 3.62
N GLU A 61 -26.63 -15.54 3.21
CA GLU A 61 -25.34 -15.75 2.57
C GLU A 61 -24.40 -16.60 3.46
N ALA A 62 -24.37 -16.31 4.77
CA ALA A 62 -23.54 -17.07 5.72
C ALA A 62 -24.02 -18.52 5.87
N ILE A 63 -25.33 -18.77 5.93
CA ILE A 63 -25.91 -20.12 6.01
C ILE A 63 -25.58 -20.90 4.75
N ASP A 64 -25.82 -20.36 3.56
CA ASP A 64 -25.58 -21.03 2.28
C ASP A 64 -24.10 -21.42 2.16
N ALA A 65 -23.19 -20.49 2.45
CA ALA A 65 -21.75 -20.73 2.39
C ALA A 65 -21.27 -21.78 3.41
N GLU A 66 -21.80 -21.78 4.67
CA GLU A 66 -21.44 -22.80 5.68
C GLU A 66 -22.01 -24.17 5.33
N LEU A 67 -23.22 -24.24 4.79
CA LEU A 67 -23.80 -25.50 4.34
C LEU A 67 -23.06 -26.09 3.14
N ASP A 68 -22.60 -25.27 2.21
CA ASP A 68 -21.79 -25.73 1.07
C ASP A 68 -20.40 -26.21 1.51
N ALA A 69 -19.78 -25.49 2.47
CA ALA A 69 -18.52 -25.92 3.06
C ALA A 69 -18.69 -27.26 3.81
N GLU A 70 -19.80 -27.44 4.55
CA GLU A 70 -20.13 -28.68 5.26
C GLU A 70 -20.32 -29.85 4.29
N ARG A 71 -21.10 -29.63 3.22
CA ARG A 71 -21.30 -30.66 2.16
C ARG A 71 -19.97 -31.08 1.53
N THR A 72 -19.10 -30.12 1.27
CA THR A 72 -17.77 -30.37 0.69
C THR A 72 -16.88 -31.16 1.64
N ALA A 73 -16.86 -30.79 2.93
CA ALA A 73 -16.10 -31.48 3.97
C ALA A 73 -16.57 -32.94 4.15
N ILE A 74 -17.88 -33.18 4.18
CA ILE A 74 -18.46 -34.53 4.29
C ILE A 74 -18.09 -35.38 3.07
N ARG A 75 -18.14 -34.83 1.86
CA ARG A 75 -17.71 -35.55 0.63
C ARG A 75 -16.21 -35.88 0.66
N SER A 76 -15.39 -35.10 1.35
CA SER A 76 -13.96 -35.36 1.57
C SER A 76 -13.69 -36.33 2.73
N GLY A 77 -14.72 -36.89 3.38
CA GLY A 77 -14.58 -37.85 4.46
C GLY A 77 -14.63 -37.29 5.88
N ALA A 78 -14.81 -35.98 6.04
CA ALA A 78 -14.94 -35.37 7.36
C ALA A 78 -16.23 -35.81 8.07
N PRO A 79 -16.24 -35.86 9.43
CA PRO A 79 -17.46 -36.06 10.19
C PRO A 79 -18.40 -34.85 10.04
N ALA A 80 -19.72 -35.12 10.05
CA ALA A 80 -20.71 -34.03 10.02
C ALA A 80 -20.70 -33.25 11.33
N ARG A 81 -20.70 -31.92 11.24
CA ARG A 81 -20.86 -31.04 12.39
C ARG A 81 -22.29 -31.11 12.94
N ASN A 82 -22.44 -31.04 14.23
CA ASN A 82 -23.75 -30.97 14.83
C ASN A 82 -24.40 -29.57 14.63
N LYS A 83 -25.71 -29.46 14.90
CA LYS A 83 -26.50 -28.26 14.70
C LYS A 83 -25.92 -27.03 15.42
N ARG A 84 -25.42 -27.21 16.67
CA ARG A 84 -24.83 -26.12 17.45
C ARG A 84 -23.49 -25.66 16.90
N GLU A 85 -22.65 -26.57 16.42
CA GLU A 85 -21.37 -26.27 15.80
C GLU A 85 -21.57 -25.50 14.49
N LEU A 86 -22.57 -25.89 13.66
CA LEU A 86 -22.95 -25.15 12.46
C LEU A 86 -23.50 -23.76 12.79
N ALA A 87 -24.37 -23.64 13.81
CA ALA A 87 -24.92 -22.34 14.22
C ALA A 87 -23.82 -21.37 14.69
N LEU A 88 -22.84 -21.84 15.44
CA LEU A 88 -21.69 -21.04 15.86
C LEU A 88 -20.77 -20.67 14.67
N ALA A 89 -20.62 -21.55 13.69
CA ALA A 89 -19.87 -21.26 12.48
C ALA A 89 -20.56 -20.17 11.62
N ILE A 90 -21.89 -20.26 11.50
CA ILE A 90 -22.72 -19.26 10.83
C ILE A 90 -22.62 -17.91 11.54
N GLU A 91 -22.74 -17.86 12.86
CA GLU A 91 -22.56 -16.62 13.65
C GLU A 91 -21.21 -15.97 13.37
N ARG A 92 -20.13 -16.73 13.44
CA ARG A 92 -18.78 -16.23 13.11
C ARG A 92 -18.66 -15.72 11.67
N ARG A 93 -19.29 -16.41 10.70
CA ARG A 93 -19.32 -15.97 9.30
C ARG A 93 -20.12 -14.70 9.13
N CYS A 94 -21.30 -14.59 9.76
CA CYS A 94 -22.09 -13.36 9.78
C CYS A 94 -21.29 -12.19 10.32
N HIS A 95 -20.61 -12.39 11.46
CA HIS A 95 -19.74 -11.37 12.02
C HIS A 95 -18.65 -10.93 11.02
N ARG A 96 -17.94 -11.89 10.39
CA ARG A 96 -16.93 -11.57 9.38
C ARG A 96 -17.48 -10.81 8.16
N LEU A 97 -18.65 -11.22 7.64
CA LEU A 97 -19.31 -10.56 6.52
C LEU A 97 -19.79 -9.15 6.85
N SER A 98 -20.09 -8.88 8.14
CA SER A 98 -20.51 -7.56 8.62
C SER A 98 -19.34 -6.58 8.81
N LEU A 99 -18.10 -7.09 8.90
CA LEU A 99 -16.93 -6.23 9.04
C LEU A 99 -16.63 -5.48 7.73
N PRO A 100 -16.21 -4.22 7.81
CA PRO A 100 -15.71 -3.51 6.63
C PRO A 100 -14.55 -4.29 5.97
N THR A 101 -14.54 -4.35 4.65
CA THR A 101 -13.42 -4.97 3.90
C THR A 101 -12.13 -4.17 4.04
N LEU A 102 -12.24 -2.82 4.05
CA LEU A 102 -11.14 -1.92 4.38
C LEU A 102 -11.20 -1.57 5.87
N ARG A 103 -10.32 -2.17 6.66
CA ARG A 103 -10.28 -2.03 8.12
C ARG A 103 -8.85 -1.91 8.65
N PRO A 104 -8.66 -1.38 9.86
CA PRO A 104 -7.34 -1.34 10.49
C PRO A 104 -6.70 -2.72 10.55
N ALA A 105 -5.38 -2.77 10.40
CA ALA A 105 -4.58 -3.97 10.58
C ALA A 105 -3.32 -3.66 11.39
N VAL A 106 -2.83 -4.64 12.13
CA VAL A 106 -1.53 -4.55 12.81
C VAL A 106 -0.46 -5.05 11.84
N ASN A 107 0.50 -4.18 11.51
CA ASN A 107 1.66 -4.56 10.72
C ASN A 107 2.75 -5.12 11.65
N ALA A 108 2.91 -6.42 11.64
CA ALA A 108 3.97 -7.15 12.34
C ALA A 108 4.95 -7.83 11.35
N THR A 109 5.00 -7.37 10.10
CA THR A 109 5.87 -7.97 9.07
C THR A 109 7.33 -7.57 9.17
N GLY A 110 7.63 -6.46 9.86
CA GLY A 110 8.94 -5.83 9.84
C GLY A 110 9.23 -5.00 8.58
N VAL A 111 8.22 -4.72 7.76
CA VAL A 111 8.33 -3.82 6.59
C VAL A 111 7.60 -2.52 6.92
N VAL A 112 8.32 -1.41 7.07
CA VAL A 112 7.75 -0.11 7.55
C VAL A 112 6.70 0.42 6.57
N ILE A 113 7.07 0.57 5.29
CA ILE A 113 6.20 1.08 4.23
C ILE A 113 5.64 -0.11 3.42
N HIS A 114 4.84 -0.95 4.09
CA HIS A 114 4.32 -2.18 3.47
C HIS A 114 3.25 -1.85 2.43
N THR A 115 3.50 -2.18 1.17
CA THR A 115 2.66 -1.83 0.01
C THR A 115 1.21 -2.29 0.17
N ASN A 116 0.99 -3.53 0.61
CA ASN A 116 -0.35 -4.11 0.73
C ASN A 116 -1.07 -3.68 2.03
N LEU A 117 -0.40 -2.96 2.94
CA LEU A 117 -0.96 -2.47 4.20
C LEU A 117 -1.16 -0.95 4.20
N GLY A 118 -1.22 -0.33 3.01
CA GLY A 118 -1.51 1.09 2.87
C GLY A 118 -0.29 2.00 3.00
N ARG A 119 0.93 1.46 3.02
CA ARG A 119 2.20 2.19 3.11
C ARG A 119 2.35 3.03 4.39
N ALA A 120 2.56 4.35 4.27
CA ALA A 120 2.81 5.24 5.41
C ALA A 120 1.55 5.46 6.28
N PRO A 121 1.58 5.14 7.57
CA PRO A 121 0.58 5.62 8.51
C PRO A 121 0.68 7.16 8.65
N LEU A 122 -0.46 7.81 8.79
CA LEU A 122 -0.51 9.26 8.95
C LEU A 122 -0.12 9.70 10.37
N ALA A 123 0.53 10.84 10.47
CA ALA A 123 0.75 11.52 11.75
C ALA A 123 -0.58 11.89 12.42
N PRO A 124 -0.66 11.91 13.77
CA PRO A 124 -1.89 12.28 14.49
C PRO A 124 -2.48 13.63 14.04
N ALA A 125 -1.62 14.62 13.79
CA ALA A 125 -2.04 15.92 13.27
C ALA A 125 -2.69 15.83 11.88
N ALA A 126 -2.21 14.92 11.02
CA ALA A 126 -2.79 14.69 9.70
C ALA A 126 -4.15 13.98 9.80
N VAL A 127 -4.27 12.98 10.69
CA VAL A 127 -5.55 12.32 10.98
C VAL A 127 -6.59 13.32 11.48
N GLN A 128 -6.19 14.22 12.39
CA GLN A 128 -7.09 15.27 12.91
C GLN A 128 -7.53 16.21 11.79
N ALA A 129 -6.62 16.67 10.93
CA ALA A 129 -6.93 17.55 9.82
C ALA A 129 -7.91 16.90 8.81
N VAL A 130 -7.73 15.61 8.52
CA VAL A 130 -8.68 14.83 7.69
C VAL A 130 -10.05 14.78 8.33
N THR A 131 -10.11 14.49 9.63
CA THR A 131 -11.38 14.41 10.38
C THR A 131 -12.12 15.74 10.35
N ASP A 132 -11.41 16.85 10.55
CA ASP A 132 -12.01 18.20 10.60
C ASP A 132 -12.63 18.59 9.25
N VAL A 133 -11.91 18.38 8.14
CA VAL A 133 -12.44 18.70 6.81
C VAL A 133 -13.50 17.69 6.32
N ALA A 134 -13.49 16.46 6.87
CA ALA A 134 -14.48 15.44 6.52
C ALA A 134 -15.86 15.73 7.10
N ARG A 135 -15.92 16.29 8.32
CA ARG A 135 -17.17 16.52 9.06
C ARG A 135 -18.09 17.58 8.44
N GLY A 136 -17.59 18.42 7.53
CA GLY A 136 -18.38 19.50 6.97
C GLY A 136 -17.86 20.07 5.66
N TYR A 137 -18.27 21.30 5.38
CA TYR A 137 -17.74 22.07 4.26
C TYR A 137 -16.30 22.50 4.54
N SER A 138 -15.54 22.79 3.49
CA SER A 138 -14.15 23.24 3.59
C SER A 138 -13.84 24.29 2.52
N THR A 139 -12.76 25.04 2.73
CA THR A 139 -12.27 26.08 1.84
C THR A 139 -11.52 25.54 0.61
N LEU A 140 -11.78 24.31 0.18
CA LEU A 140 -11.02 23.60 -0.86
C LEU A 140 -10.77 24.41 -2.14
N GLU A 141 -11.81 25.10 -2.64
CA GLU A 141 -11.72 26.00 -3.81
C GLU A 141 -12.32 27.38 -3.47
N TYR A 142 -12.21 27.81 -2.22
CA TYR A 142 -12.68 29.10 -1.76
C TYR A 142 -11.54 29.87 -1.10
N ASP A 143 -11.18 31.02 -1.66
CA ASP A 143 -10.18 31.92 -1.09
C ASP A 143 -10.85 32.83 -0.04
N VAL A 144 -10.47 32.62 1.22
CA VAL A 144 -11.04 33.37 2.35
C VAL A 144 -10.61 34.84 2.34
N ALA A 145 -9.40 35.14 1.84
CA ALA A 145 -8.89 36.50 1.82
C ALA A 145 -9.59 37.39 0.80
N THR A 146 -9.93 36.81 -0.36
CA THR A 146 -10.60 37.53 -1.45
C THR A 146 -12.12 37.31 -1.48
N CYS A 147 -12.65 36.44 -0.61
CA CYS A 147 -14.04 35.99 -0.60
C CYS A 147 -14.53 35.51 -1.98
N ALA A 148 -13.65 34.87 -2.77
CA ALA A 148 -13.91 34.44 -4.12
C ALA A 148 -13.50 33.00 -4.37
N ARG A 149 -13.73 32.50 -5.57
CA ARG A 149 -13.25 31.19 -5.98
C ARG A 149 -11.74 31.16 -6.06
N GLY A 150 -11.11 30.28 -5.26
CA GLY A 150 -9.70 29.95 -5.26
C GLY A 150 -9.37 28.65 -6.01
N GLY A 151 -8.14 28.20 -5.87
CA GLY A 151 -7.64 26.95 -6.42
C GLY A 151 -7.11 26.00 -5.32
N ARG A 152 -7.10 24.69 -5.61
CA ARG A 152 -6.61 23.65 -4.67
C ARG A 152 -5.10 23.65 -4.50
N LYS A 153 -4.36 24.21 -5.48
CA LYS A 153 -2.90 24.15 -5.56
C LYS A 153 -2.22 24.71 -4.31
N GLU A 154 -2.67 25.86 -3.85
CA GLU A 154 -1.99 26.62 -2.79
C GLU A 154 -2.04 25.95 -1.41
N HIS A 155 -2.94 24.99 -1.15
CA HIS A 155 -2.99 24.30 0.13
C HIS A 155 -1.68 23.56 0.47
N ALA A 156 -0.97 23.02 -0.52
CA ALA A 156 0.31 22.36 -0.30
C ALA A 156 1.50 23.07 -0.98
N ALA A 157 1.28 23.76 -2.12
CA ALA A 157 2.35 24.31 -2.95
C ALA A 157 3.25 25.29 -2.19
N ARG A 158 2.70 26.18 -1.34
CA ARG A 158 3.49 27.12 -0.54
C ARG A 158 4.46 26.38 0.40
N LEU A 159 3.99 25.35 1.11
CA LEU A 159 4.81 24.59 2.04
C LEU A 159 5.89 23.78 1.30
N LEU A 160 5.53 23.18 0.17
CA LEU A 160 6.46 22.45 -0.69
C LEU A 160 7.57 23.37 -1.21
N ARG A 161 7.24 24.56 -1.72
CA ARG A 161 8.23 25.56 -2.14
C ARG A 161 9.18 25.92 -0.99
N THR A 162 8.63 26.15 0.20
CA THR A 162 9.43 26.50 1.39
C THR A 162 10.40 25.38 1.79
N LEU A 163 9.96 24.12 1.72
CA LEU A 163 10.75 22.97 2.15
C LEU A 163 11.78 22.51 1.10
N THR A 164 11.50 22.71 -0.17
CA THR A 164 12.32 22.13 -1.26
C THR A 164 13.12 23.16 -2.05
N GLY A 165 12.78 24.45 -1.94
CA GLY A 165 13.36 25.51 -2.77
C GLY A 165 12.83 25.53 -4.21
N ALA A 166 11.84 24.70 -4.58
CA ALA A 166 11.20 24.74 -5.87
C ALA A 166 10.57 26.10 -6.15
N GLN A 167 10.59 26.57 -7.40
CA GLN A 167 9.91 27.81 -7.79
C GLN A 167 8.39 27.65 -7.67
N ASP A 168 7.87 26.47 -8.00
CA ASP A 168 6.47 26.15 -7.87
C ASP A 168 6.24 24.64 -7.61
N ALA A 169 5.03 24.26 -7.21
CA ALA A 169 4.66 22.88 -6.90
C ALA A 169 3.21 22.58 -7.30
N LEU A 170 2.95 21.32 -7.64
CA LEU A 170 1.61 20.81 -7.94
C LEU A 170 1.41 19.45 -7.28
N VAL A 171 0.17 19.16 -6.88
CA VAL A 171 -0.18 17.88 -6.26
C VAL A 171 -1.25 17.19 -7.09
N VAL A 172 -1.04 15.90 -7.35
CA VAL A 172 -1.95 14.98 -8.05
C VAL A 172 -2.22 13.74 -7.20
N ASN A 173 -3.06 12.83 -7.66
CA ASN A 173 -3.55 11.68 -6.87
C ASN A 173 -2.46 10.69 -6.42
N ASN A 174 -1.42 10.48 -7.23
CA ASN A 174 -0.29 9.60 -6.93
C ASN A 174 0.88 9.90 -7.87
N ASN A 175 2.05 9.31 -7.62
CA ASN A 175 3.25 9.59 -8.43
C ASN A 175 3.14 9.09 -9.88
N ALA A 176 2.43 8.00 -10.15
CA ALA A 176 2.16 7.57 -11.53
C ALA A 176 1.38 8.62 -12.32
N ALA A 177 0.40 9.28 -11.67
CA ALA A 177 -0.32 10.41 -12.24
C ALA A 177 0.58 11.63 -12.45
N ALA A 178 1.57 11.86 -11.57
CA ALA A 178 2.57 12.92 -11.75
C ALA A 178 3.43 12.66 -13.00
N VAL A 179 3.96 11.45 -13.13
CA VAL A 179 4.76 11.05 -14.32
C VAL A 179 3.94 11.18 -15.60
N LEU A 180 2.72 10.65 -15.62
CA LEU A 180 1.81 10.77 -16.77
C LEU A 180 1.56 12.24 -17.15
N LEU A 181 1.28 13.09 -16.17
CA LEU A 181 0.95 14.50 -16.41
C LEU A 181 2.15 15.28 -16.93
N VAL A 182 3.34 15.12 -16.35
CA VAL A 182 4.56 15.79 -16.78
C VAL A 182 4.90 15.39 -18.22
N LEU A 183 4.91 14.09 -18.52
CA LEU A 183 5.19 13.60 -19.89
C LEU A 183 4.14 14.08 -20.89
N ALA A 184 2.85 14.00 -20.56
CA ALA A 184 1.78 14.46 -21.46
C ALA A 184 1.85 15.97 -21.72
N ALA A 185 2.18 16.78 -20.70
CA ALA A 185 2.25 18.24 -20.84
C ALA A 185 3.49 18.73 -21.63
N HIS A 186 4.60 17.99 -21.57
CA HIS A 186 5.88 18.48 -22.12
C HIS A 186 6.46 17.64 -23.26
N ALA A 187 6.07 16.37 -23.38
CA ALA A 187 6.69 15.42 -24.31
C ALA A 187 5.70 14.66 -25.21
N CYS A 188 4.40 15.01 -25.23
CA CYS A 188 3.42 14.36 -26.10
C CYS A 188 3.83 14.47 -27.58
N GLY A 189 3.94 13.31 -28.27
CA GLY A 189 4.39 13.19 -29.65
C GLY A 189 5.90 13.31 -29.86
N LYS A 190 6.67 13.63 -28.81
CA LYS A 190 8.12 13.85 -28.84
C LYS A 190 8.90 12.73 -28.19
N GLU A 191 10.20 12.73 -28.36
CA GLU A 191 11.11 11.76 -27.80
C GLU A 191 11.52 12.13 -26.36
N VAL A 192 11.62 11.11 -25.49
CA VAL A 192 12.13 11.19 -24.13
C VAL A 192 13.22 10.14 -23.96
N ILE A 193 14.41 10.59 -23.62
CA ILE A 193 15.59 9.74 -23.48
C ILE A 193 15.64 9.21 -22.03
N VAL A 194 15.80 7.89 -21.88
CA VAL A 194 15.88 7.20 -20.58
C VAL A 194 17.00 6.16 -20.63
N SER A 195 17.76 6.01 -19.54
CA SER A 195 18.71 4.91 -19.39
C SER A 195 17.99 3.57 -19.30
N ARG A 196 18.52 2.53 -19.98
CA ARG A 196 18.01 1.15 -19.84
C ARG A 196 18.08 0.63 -18.40
N GLY A 197 19.08 1.07 -17.63
CA GLY A 197 19.20 0.74 -16.21
C GLY A 197 18.11 1.36 -15.34
N GLU A 198 17.36 2.34 -15.85
CA GLU A 198 16.30 3.07 -15.14
C GLU A 198 14.89 2.68 -15.60
N LEU A 199 14.74 1.71 -16.50
CA LEU A 199 13.42 1.19 -16.94
C LEU A 199 12.86 0.22 -15.91
N VAL A 200 12.33 0.78 -14.85
CA VAL A 200 11.87 0.03 -13.67
C VAL A 200 10.41 -0.43 -13.77
N GLU A 201 10.10 -1.53 -13.08
CA GLU A 201 8.74 -1.92 -12.72
C GLU A 201 8.57 -1.77 -11.20
N VAL A 202 7.58 -1.00 -10.77
CA VAL A 202 7.30 -0.71 -9.35
C VAL A 202 5.85 -1.07 -9.02
N GLY A 203 5.64 -1.68 -7.84
CA GLY A 203 4.33 -1.76 -7.20
C GLY A 203 3.22 -2.42 -8.01
N GLY A 204 3.42 -3.63 -8.51
CA GLY A 204 2.35 -4.43 -9.12
C GLY A 204 1.96 -4.03 -10.55
N SER A 205 2.96 -3.82 -11.41
CA SER A 205 2.88 -3.57 -12.86
C SER A 205 2.94 -2.10 -13.32
N PHE A 206 3.36 -1.15 -12.51
CA PHE A 206 3.73 0.17 -13.02
C PHE A 206 5.09 0.08 -13.71
N ARG A 207 5.13 0.26 -15.03
CA ARG A 207 6.33 0.25 -15.87
C ARG A 207 6.52 1.61 -16.51
N ILE A 208 7.75 2.13 -16.49
CA ILE A 208 8.08 3.40 -17.14
C ILE A 208 7.73 3.40 -18.64
N PRO A 209 8.05 2.37 -19.44
CA PRO A 209 7.65 2.34 -20.85
C PRO A 209 6.13 2.43 -21.07
N ASP A 210 5.33 1.77 -20.23
CA ASP A 210 3.87 1.74 -20.39
C ASP A 210 3.25 3.12 -20.09
N ILE A 211 3.72 3.81 -19.04
CA ILE A 211 3.24 5.16 -18.72
C ILE A 211 3.69 6.19 -19.76
N MET A 212 4.90 6.03 -20.32
CA MET A 212 5.37 6.87 -21.43
C MET A 212 4.49 6.71 -22.66
N ALA A 213 4.18 5.47 -23.05
CA ALA A 213 3.27 5.20 -24.15
C ALA A 213 1.88 5.80 -23.91
N ALA A 214 1.34 5.66 -22.68
CA ALA A 214 0.05 6.24 -22.30
C ALA A 214 0.03 7.77 -22.31
N SER A 215 1.18 8.44 -22.09
CA SER A 215 1.31 9.90 -22.15
C SER A 215 1.41 10.44 -23.58
N GLY A 216 1.62 9.58 -24.57
CA GLY A 216 1.92 9.93 -25.93
C GLY A 216 3.39 10.29 -26.21
N ALA A 217 4.28 10.19 -25.22
CA ALA A 217 5.71 10.35 -25.39
C ALA A 217 6.34 9.13 -26.09
N LYS A 218 7.44 9.35 -26.81
CA LYS A 218 8.20 8.31 -27.49
C LYS A 218 9.45 7.97 -26.68
N LEU A 219 9.55 6.74 -26.22
CA LEU A 219 10.70 6.25 -25.49
C LEU A 219 11.93 6.12 -26.40
N VAL A 220 13.06 6.68 -25.95
CA VAL A 220 14.39 6.49 -26.55
C VAL A 220 15.30 5.94 -25.47
N GLU A 221 15.67 4.66 -25.59
CA GLU A 221 16.50 3.97 -24.61
C GLU A 221 18.00 4.16 -24.92
N VAL A 222 18.80 4.45 -23.88
CA VAL A 222 20.25 4.63 -24.02
C VAL A 222 21.04 3.74 -23.06
N GLY A 223 22.31 3.50 -23.38
CA GLY A 223 23.21 2.70 -22.57
C GLY A 223 22.83 1.22 -22.49
N SER A 224 23.26 0.57 -21.43
CA SER A 224 22.94 -0.82 -21.09
C SER A 224 22.38 -0.91 -19.67
N THR A 225 21.95 -2.10 -19.24
CA THR A 225 21.30 -2.31 -17.92
C THR A 225 22.14 -1.80 -16.76
N ASN A 226 23.47 -2.01 -16.80
CA ASN A 226 24.38 -1.71 -15.71
C ASN A 226 25.29 -0.52 -15.96
N ARG A 227 25.34 0.01 -17.20
CA ARG A 227 26.21 1.15 -17.52
C ARG A 227 25.57 2.06 -18.56
N THR A 228 25.54 3.34 -18.25
CA THR A 228 25.13 4.40 -19.17
C THR A 228 26.09 5.58 -19.00
N HIS A 229 26.65 6.05 -20.10
CA HIS A 229 27.57 7.16 -20.13
C HIS A 229 26.88 8.42 -20.65
N LEU A 230 27.43 9.58 -20.34
CA LEU A 230 26.88 10.87 -20.80
C LEU A 230 26.80 10.97 -22.34
N ASP A 231 27.78 10.36 -23.04
CA ASP A 231 27.81 10.32 -24.49
C ASP A 231 26.66 9.49 -25.10
N ASP A 232 26.17 8.47 -24.39
CA ASP A 232 25.00 7.69 -24.83
C ASP A 232 23.75 8.60 -24.94
N TYR A 233 23.54 9.49 -23.95
CA TYR A 233 22.48 10.49 -23.99
C TYR A 233 22.72 11.52 -25.09
N ARG A 234 23.95 12.06 -25.21
CA ARG A 234 24.31 13.06 -26.20
C ARG A 234 24.06 12.57 -27.63
N CYS A 235 24.48 11.35 -27.94
CA CYS A 235 24.29 10.73 -29.26
C CYS A 235 22.82 10.45 -29.60
N ALA A 236 21.94 10.31 -28.60
CA ALA A 236 20.53 10.04 -28.81
C ALA A 236 19.67 11.30 -29.00
N ILE A 237 20.22 12.50 -28.77
CA ILE A 237 19.48 13.75 -28.92
C ILE A 237 19.20 14.03 -30.41
N THR A 238 17.94 14.24 -30.73
CA THR A 238 17.44 14.60 -32.07
C THR A 238 16.61 15.88 -32.01
N PRO A 239 16.25 16.50 -33.13
CA PRO A 239 15.32 17.63 -33.16
C PRO A 239 13.91 17.30 -32.61
N SER A 240 13.58 16.02 -32.48
CA SER A 240 12.31 15.53 -31.89
C SER A 240 12.39 15.33 -30.40
N THR A 241 13.58 15.38 -29.80
CA THR A 241 13.78 15.19 -28.37
C THR A 241 13.20 16.37 -27.57
N ALA A 242 12.42 16.10 -26.53
CA ALA A 242 11.87 17.12 -25.66
C ALA A 242 12.49 17.09 -24.25
N MET A 243 12.94 15.92 -23.81
CA MET A 243 13.25 15.70 -22.39
C MET A 243 14.24 14.56 -22.21
N ILE A 244 15.06 14.66 -21.19
CA ILE A 244 15.77 13.54 -20.57
C ILE A 244 15.02 13.19 -19.29
N LEU A 245 14.67 11.92 -19.12
CA LEU A 245 14.03 11.40 -17.89
C LEU A 245 15.05 10.55 -17.14
N LYS A 246 15.33 10.94 -15.90
CA LYS A 246 16.07 10.15 -14.93
C LYS A 246 15.09 9.51 -13.97
N VAL A 247 15.21 8.19 -13.74
CA VAL A 247 14.33 7.46 -12.81
C VAL A 247 15.19 6.87 -11.70
N HIS A 248 14.87 7.25 -10.45
CA HIS A 248 15.57 6.73 -9.29
C HIS A 248 15.22 5.25 -9.06
N PRO A 249 16.20 4.33 -8.95
CA PRO A 249 15.98 2.91 -8.71
C PRO A 249 15.57 2.65 -7.26
N SER A 250 14.31 2.99 -6.95
CA SER A 250 13.78 3.01 -5.58
C SER A 250 13.51 1.63 -4.97
N ASN A 251 13.48 0.55 -5.79
CA ASN A 251 13.11 -0.81 -5.37
C ASN A 251 14.16 -1.88 -5.65
N TYR A 252 15.30 -1.52 -6.24
CA TYR A 252 16.44 -2.41 -6.47
C TYR A 252 17.75 -1.63 -6.43
N ARG A 253 18.88 -2.34 -6.38
CA ARG A 253 20.21 -1.79 -6.51
C ARG A 253 21.04 -2.68 -7.42
N ILE A 254 21.83 -2.07 -8.31
CA ILE A 254 22.84 -2.79 -9.10
C ILE A 254 24.16 -2.69 -8.36
N GLU A 255 24.75 -3.85 -8.05
CA GLU A 255 26.06 -3.93 -7.38
C GLU A 255 27.12 -4.46 -8.34
N GLY A 256 28.36 -4.03 -8.14
CA GLY A 256 29.51 -4.47 -8.93
C GLY A 256 29.85 -3.48 -10.05
N PHE A 257 29.94 -3.97 -11.28
CA PHE A 257 30.35 -3.18 -12.45
C PHE A 257 29.17 -2.32 -12.96
N HIS A 258 28.95 -1.21 -12.27
CA HIS A 258 27.84 -0.27 -12.51
C HIS A 258 28.35 1.15 -12.71
N GLU A 259 27.70 1.90 -13.61
CA GLU A 259 27.94 3.32 -13.85
C GLU A 259 26.65 4.01 -14.30
N GLU A 260 26.32 5.11 -13.67
CA GLU A 260 25.19 5.96 -14.01
C GLU A 260 25.63 7.42 -14.15
N VAL A 261 24.88 8.21 -14.90
CA VAL A 261 25.13 9.65 -15.07
C VAL A 261 24.39 10.42 -13.97
N SER A 262 25.11 11.33 -13.32
CA SER A 262 24.54 12.17 -12.28
C SER A 262 23.49 13.14 -12.79
N ALA A 263 22.56 13.56 -11.93
CA ALA A 263 21.56 14.56 -12.26
C ALA A 263 22.20 15.90 -12.71
N ALA A 264 23.33 16.30 -12.12
CA ALA A 264 24.04 17.52 -12.49
C ALA A 264 24.62 17.46 -13.90
N GLU A 265 25.22 16.32 -14.31
CA GLU A 265 25.75 16.12 -15.66
C GLU A 265 24.62 16.09 -16.70
N LEU A 266 23.52 15.38 -16.38
CA LEU A 266 22.33 15.35 -17.26
C LEU A 266 21.67 16.72 -17.38
N SER A 267 21.63 17.51 -16.31
CA SER A 267 21.11 18.88 -16.32
C SER A 267 21.93 19.76 -17.24
N ALA A 268 23.26 19.72 -17.12
CA ALA A 268 24.15 20.49 -18.01
C ALA A 268 23.93 20.11 -19.47
N LEU A 269 23.87 18.81 -19.80
CA LEU A 269 23.61 18.32 -21.16
C LEU A 269 22.22 18.73 -21.67
N ALA A 270 21.17 18.56 -20.87
CA ALA A 270 19.82 18.92 -21.26
C ALA A 270 19.71 20.41 -21.58
N HIS A 271 20.24 21.28 -20.72
CA HIS A 271 20.20 22.72 -20.89
C HIS A 271 21.06 23.20 -22.09
N GLU A 272 22.23 22.55 -22.37
CA GLU A 272 23.04 22.80 -23.55
C GLU A 272 22.20 22.66 -24.84
N HIS A 273 21.25 21.71 -24.86
CA HIS A 273 20.39 21.41 -26.00
C HIS A 273 18.98 22.00 -25.91
N GLY A 274 18.68 22.81 -24.88
CA GLY A 274 17.36 23.40 -24.68
C GLY A 274 16.26 22.38 -24.33
N LEU A 275 16.66 21.24 -23.75
CA LEU A 275 15.77 20.15 -23.28
C LEU A 275 15.45 20.33 -21.80
N LEU A 276 14.36 19.70 -21.35
CA LEU A 276 14.04 19.58 -19.94
C LEU A 276 14.74 18.34 -19.33
N LEU A 277 15.26 18.47 -18.11
CA LEU A 277 15.60 17.31 -17.27
C LEU A 277 14.48 17.07 -16.27
N TYR A 278 13.88 15.89 -16.34
CA TYR A 278 12.88 15.41 -15.41
C TYR A 278 13.45 14.27 -14.57
N GLU A 279 13.30 14.34 -13.25
CA GLU A 279 13.65 13.24 -12.34
C GLU A 279 12.41 12.67 -11.64
N ASP A 280 12.11 11.39 -11.89
CA ASP A 280 11.16 10.62 -11.10
C ASP A 280 11.90 9.99 -9.90
N GLN A 281 11.89 10.69 -8.76
CA GLN A 281 12.56 10.23 -7.55
C GLN A 281 11.77 9.10 -6.86
N GLY A 282 10.45 9.16 -6.89
CA GLY A 282 9.57 8.13 -6.36
C GLY A 282 9.52 8.01 -4.83
N SER A 283 10.63 8.10 -4.11
CA SER A 283 10.74 7.86 -2.66
C SER A 283 10.14 8.97 -1.81
N GLY A 284 10.28 10.23 -2.21
CA GLY A 284 9.71 11.39 -1.54
C GLY A 284 10.45 11.82 -0.27
N ALA A 285 11.76 11.62 -0.20
CA ALA A 285 12.57 12.13 0.91
C ALA A 285 12.61 13.67 0.90
N LEU A 286 12.32 14.30 2.02
CA LEU A 286 12.47 15.73 2.23
C LEU A 286 13.64 16.08 3.15
N LEU A 287 14.17 15.11 3.91
CA LEU A 287 15.31 15.24 4.81
C LEU A 287 16.48 14.42 4.28
N ALA A 288 17.69 14.86 4.63
CA ALA A 288 18.95 14.20 4.30
C ALA A 288 19.73 13.92 5.59
N ASP A 289 19.09 13.30 6.58
CA ASP A 289 19.69 13.02 7.88
C ASP A 289 19.44 11.56 8.32
N GLY A 290 20.16 11.15 9.37
CA GLY A 290 20.02 9.81 9.95
C GLY A 290 20.16 8.68 8.92
N VAL A 291 19.28 7.69 9.01
CA VAL A 291 19.30 6.50 8.13
C VAL A 291 19.13 6.82 6.64
N LEU A 292 18.48 7.95 6.30
CA LEU A 292 18.32 8.38 4.92
C LEU A 292 19.68 8.81 4.34
N ALA A 293 20.44 9.63 5.07
CA ALA A 293 21.78 10.03 4.68
C ALA A 293 22.76 8.86 4.62
N ASP A 294 22.72 7.96 5.60
CA ASP A 294 23.58 6.78 5.68
C ASP A 294 23.34 5.82 4.49
N ALA A 295 22.10 5.76 3.99
CA ALA A 295 21.73 4.99 2.82
C ALA A 295 22.03 5.69 1.48
N GLY A 296 22.47 6.95 1.50
CA GLY A 296 22.69 7.76 0.31
C GLY A 296 21.41 8.27 -0.35
N GLU A 297 20.26 8.23 0.36
CA GLU A 297 19.00 8.76 -0.16
C GLU A 297 19.07 10.29 -0.26
N GLN A 298 18.81 10.82 -1.45
CA GLN A 298 18.86 12.24 -1.69
C GLN A 298 17.48 12.88 -1.46
N PRO A 299 17.40 14.04 -0.78
CA PRO A 299 16.15 14.77 -0.67
C PRO A 299 15.80 15.40 -2.03
N THR A 300 14.51 15.64 -2.27
CA THR A 300 14.02 16.28 -3.51
C THR A 300 14.66 17.63 -3.77
N SER A 301 15.07 18.37 -2.73
CA SER A 301 15.80 19.63 -2.84
C SER A 301 17.18 19.46 -3.47
N ALA A 302 17.86 18.33 -3.27
CA ALA A 302 19.18 18.10 -3.87
C ALA A 302 19.09 17.97 -5.40
N SER A 303 18.08 17.29 -5.92
CA SER A 303 17.81 17.21 -7.38
C SER A 303 17.57 18.60 -7.98
N LEU A 304 16.74 19.42 -7.33
CA LEU A 304 16.49 20.79 -7.76
C LEU A 304 17.77 21.65 -7.74
N CYS A 305 18.61 21.52 -6.70
CA CYS A 305 19.90 22.18 -6.60
C CYS A 305 20.90 21.69 -7.67
N ALA A 306 20.78 20.44 -8.12
CA ALA A 306 21.58 19.91 -9.23
C ALA A 306 21.11 20.40 -10.63
N GLY A 307 20.06 21.22 -10.67
CA GLY A 307 19.55 21.85 -11.89
C GLY A 307 18.45 21.05 -12.60
N VAL A 308 17.85 20.07 -11.93
CA VAL A 308 16.69 19.34 -12.47
C VAL A 308 15.50 20.29 -12.62
N ASP A 309 14.87 20.34 -13.80
CA ASP A 309 13.78 21.27 -14.11
C ASP A 309 12.46 20.87 -13.46
N VAL A 310 12.24 19.56 -13.31
CA VAL A 310 11.07 19.00 -12.68
C VAL A 310 11.39 17.70 -11.94
N VAL A 311 10.92 17.59 -10.70
CA VAL A 311 11.04 16.39 -9.86
C VAL A 311 9.65 15.90 -9.50
N SER A 312 9.41 14.59 -9.56
CA SER A 312 8.21 14.00 -9.01
C SER A 312 8.50 12.99 -7.91
N CYS A 313 7.59 12.89 -6.94
CA CYS A 313 7.71 11.93 -5.86
C CYS A 313 6.35 11.54 -5.24
N SER A 314 6.38 10.46 -4.43
CA SER A 314 5.21 9.95 -3.70
C SER A 314 5.08 10.59 -2.33
N GLY A 315 3.85 10.95 -1.94
CA GLY A 315 3.56 11.47 -0.59
C GLY A 315 3.49 10.38 0.50
N ASP A 316 3.15 9.16 0.13
CA ASP A 316 2.85 8.03 1.04
C ASP A 316 4.02 7.06 1.26
N LYS A 317 5.25 7.49 0.95
CA LYS A 317 6.47 6.76 1.22
C LYS A 317 7.30 7.47 2.30
N LEU A 318 8.56 7.85 2.01
CA LEU A 318 9.46 8.48 2.99
C LEU A 318 8.95 9.82 3.51
N LEU A 319 8.16 10.55 2.71
CA LEU A 319 7.51 11.77 3.17
C LEU A 319 6.53 11.50 4.33
N GLY A 320 5.91 10.32 4.39
CA GLY A 320 5.03 9.91 5.48
C GLY A 320 3.66 10.58 5.52
N ALA A 321 3.18 11.07 4.37
CA ALA A 321 1.86 11.68 4.20
C ALA A 321 0.82 10.74 3.56
N SER A 322 -0.30 11.29 3.12
CA SER A 322 -1.28 10.58 2.32
C SER A 322 -0.75 10.25 0.93
N GLN A 323 -1.34 9.25 0.27
CA GLN A 323 -1.09 8.99 -1.14
C GLN A 323 -1.32 10.27 -1.95
N ALA A 324 -0.26 10.73 -2.61
CA ALA A 324 -0.24 11.87 -3.51
C ALA A 324 0.96 11.75 -4.45
N GLY A 325 0.83 12.33 -5.65
CA GLY A 325 1.96 12.63 -6.52
C GLY A 325 2.31 14.09 -6.34
N ILE A 326 3.56 14.38 -6.03
CA ILE A 326 4.07 15.73 -5.83
C ILE A 326 4.95 16.06 -7.03
N ILE A 327 4.71 17.18 -7.68
CA ILE A 327 5.50 17.69 -8.79
C ILE A 327 6.11 19.01 -8.35
N LEU A 328 7.43 19.10 -8.37
CA LEU A 328 8.24 20.26 -7.96
C LEU A 328 9.05 20.74 -9.17
N GLY A 329 9.19 22.04 -9.36
CA GLY A 329 10.02 22.51 -10.47
C GLY A 329 9.94 24.00 -10.75
N SER A 330 10.32 24.36 -11.95
CA SER A 330 10.23 25.74 -12.44
C SER A 330 8.76 26.17 -12.58
N ALA A 331 8.50 27.46 -12.38
CA ALA A 331 7.15 28.01 -12.45
C ALA A 331 6.49 27.73 -13.84
N GLN A 332 7.28 27.77 -14.91
CA GLN A 332 6.81 27.52 -16.26
C GLN A 332 6.37 26.07 -16.47
N VAL A 333 7.18 25.10 -16.00
CA VAL A 333 6.88 23.67 -16.11
C VAL A 333 5.61 23.33 -15.32
N ILE A 334 5.52 23.83 -14.08
CA ILE A 334 4.34 23.60 -13.24
C ILE A 334 3.08 24.25 -13.79
N ALA A 335 3.17 25.45 -14.38
CA ALA A 335 2.03 26.12 -15.01
C ALA A 335 1.49 25.33 -16.21
N ALA A 336 2.36 24.74 -17.04
CA ALA A 336 1.95 23.87 -18.14
C ALA A 336 1.23 22.61 -17.65
N CYS A 337 1.75 21.95 -16.62
CA CYS A 337 1.08 20.81 -15.98
C CYS A 337 -0.29 21.20 -15.40
N ALA A 338 -0.37 22.34 -14.70
CA ALA A 338 -1.59 22.80 -14.05
C ALA A 338 -2.70 23.17 -15.05
N SER A 339 -2.35 23.64 -16.25
CA SER A 339 -3.28 24.00 -17.33
C SER A 339 -3.66 22.81 -18.22
N HIS A 340 -2.95 21.67 -18.12
CA HIS A 340 -3.22 20.52 -18.97
C HIS A 340 -4.58 19.87 -18.62
N PRO A 341 -5.40 19.41 -19.61
CA PRO A 341 -6.72 18.83 -19.36
C PRO A 341 -6.73 17.64 -18.40
N LEU A 342 -5.67 16.81 -18.40
CA LEU A 342 -5.52 15.69 -17.47
C LEU A 342 -5.51 16.13 -15.99
N MET A 343 -5.08 17.38 -15.69
CA MET A 343 -5.09 17.87 -14.32
C MET A 343 -6.48 17.79 -13.68
N ARG A 344 -7.54 17.96 -14.48
CA ARG A 344 -8.92 17.83 -14.00
C ARG A 344 -9.25 16.43 -13.51
N ALA A 345 -8.73 15.40 -14.20
CA ALA A 345 -8.92 13.99 -13.84
C ALA A 345 -8.00 13.55 -12.69
N LEU A 346 -6.80 14.14 -12.60
CA LEU A 346 -5.74 13.70 -11.67
C LEU A 346 -5.70 14.50 -10.36
N ARG A 347 -6.54 15.51 -10.18
CA ARG A 347 -6.51 16.38 -9.00
C ARG A 347 -6.91 15.65 -7.71
N PRO A 348 -6.23 15.90 -6.57
CA PRO A 348 -6.55 15.26 -5.30
C PRO A 348 -7.83 15.83 -4.67
N GLY A 349 -8.46 15.02 -3.81
CA GLY A 349 -9.59 15.42 -2.97
C GLY A 349 -9.17 16.22 -1.74
N LYS A 350 -10.17 16.74 -1.00
CA LYS A 350 -9.94 17.52 0.22
C LYS A 350 -9.23 16.73 1.32
N LEU A 351 -9.51 15.43 1.45
CA LEU A 351 -8.93 14.59 2.49
C LEU A 351 -7.42 14.40 2.27
N THR A 352 -7.03 14.12 1.03
CA THR A 352 -5.62 13.99 0.63
C THR A 352 -4.85 15.28 0.89
N LEU A 353 -5.41 16.44 0.48
CA LEU A 353 -4.75 17.73 0.67
C LEU A 353 -4.63 18.11 2.14
N ALA A 354 -5.67 17.86 2.95
CA ALA A 354 -5.62 18.14 4.39
C ALA A 354 -4.55 17.30 5.10
N ALA A 355 -4.47 15.99 4.78
CA ALA A 355 -3.44 15.12 5.34
C ALA A 355 -2.03 15.56 4.92
N LEU A 356 -1.84 15.84 3.63
CA LEU A 356 -0.56 16.28 3.09
C LEU A 356 -0.13 17.62 3.71
N GLU A 357 -1.00 18.62 3.74
CA GLU A 357 -0.70 19.92 4.30
C GLU A 357 -0.30 19.81 5.78
N ALA A 358 -1.06 19.05 6.58
CA ALA A 358 -0.76 18.86 8.00
C ALA A 358 0.60 18.16 8.21
N THR A 359 0.93 17.15 7.38
CA THR A 359 2.24 16.50 7.44
C THR A 359 3.37 17.47 7.05
N LEU A 360 3.23 18.25 5.98
CA LEU A 360 4.24 19.24 5.57
C LEU A 360 4.48 20.30 6.62
N ARG A 361 3.47 20.67 7.40
CA ARG A 361 3.63 21.61 8.54
C ARG A 361 4.55 21.04 9.60
N LEU A 362 4.58 19.74 9.86
CA LEU A 362 5.51 19.10 10.79
C LEU A 362 6.97 19.27 10.33
N TYR A 363 7.23 19.15 9.03
CA TYR A 363 8.57 19.42 8.47
C TYR A 363 8.99 20.88 8.61
N VAL A 364 8.07 21.82 8.39
CA VAL A 364 8.35 23.26 8.55
C VAL A 364 8.67 23.61 10.02
N THR A 365 8.11 22.87 10.98
CA THR A 365 8.42 23.06 12.41
C THR A 365 9.85 22.63 12.76
N GLY A 366 10.44 21.73 11.98
CA GLY A 366 11.83 21.28 12.12
C GLY A 366 11.98 19.75 12.02
N SER A 367 13.20 19.31 11.70
CA SER A 367 13.58 17.92 11.51
C SER A 367 13.25 17.06 12.75
N ASP A 368 13.59 17.52 13.97
CA ASP A 368 13.29 16.79 15.21
C ASP A 368 11.79 16.53 15.40
N THR A 369 10.96 17.51 15.03
CA THR A 369 9.51 17.36 15.10
C THR A 369 9.02 16.36 14.05
N ALA A 370 9.54 16.44 12.83
CA ALA A 370 9.21 15.50 11.77
C ALA A 370 9.55 14.05 12.17
N HIS A 371 10.76 13.79 12.68
CA HIS A 371 11.18 12.48 13.16
C HIS A 371 10.34 11.94 14.32
N ARG A 372 9.89 12.80 15.23
CA ARG A 372 9.07 12.40 16.37
C ARG A 372 7.61 12.13 15.99
N GLU A 373 7.01 12.98 15.15
CA GLU A 373 5.56 13.00 14.92
C GLU A 373 5.13 12.25 13.65
N ILE A 374 6.02 12.08 12.66
CA ILE A 374 5.72 11.35 11.43
C ILE A 374 6.07 9.87 11.64
N PRO A 375 5.07 8.95 11.63
CA PRO A 375 5.29 7.56 12.01
C PRO A 375 6.38 6.84 11.20
N VAL A 376 6.48 7.09 9.89
CA VAL A 376 7.50 6.48 9.04
C VAL A 376 8.90 6.91 9.48
N LEU A 377 9.14 8.21 9.66
CA LEU A 377 10.43 8.73 10.09
C LEU A 377 10.79 8.24 11.49
N ASN A 378 9.81 8.21 12.40
CA ASN A 378 10.00 7.70 13.76
C ASN A 378 10.40 6.23 13.76
N MET A 379 9.74 5.38 12.94
CA MET A 379 10.07 3.96 12.83
C MET A 379 11.44 3.72 12.18
N LEU A 380 11.82 4.51 11.18
CA LEU A 380 13.14 4.41 10.52
C LEU A 380 14.28 4.85 11.46
N SER A 381 14.03 5.77 12.37
CA SER A 381 15.01 6.30 13.35
C SER A 381 15.04 5.50 14.65
N GLY A 382 14.29 4.41 14.78
CA GLY A 382 14.14 3.62 15.99
C GLY A 382 15.44 3.00 16.48
N ALA A 383 15.88 3.35 17.71
CA ALA A 383 17.04 2.73 18.34
C ALA A 383 16.71 1.29 18.82
N PRO A 384 17.69 0.33 18.74
CA PRO A 384 17.43 -1.07 19.11
C PRO A 384 17.00 -1.27 20.58
N ALA A 385 17.59 -0.56 21.55
CA ALA A 385 17.34 -0.78 22.97
C ALA A 385 15.89 -0.49 23.42
N PRO A 386 15.18 0.57 22.96
CA PRO A 386 13.74 0.71 23.17
C PRO A 386 12.91 -0.42 22.55
N LEU A 387 13.29 -0.90 21.35
CA LEU A 387 12.58 -1.98 20.65
C LEU A 387 12.70 -3.31 21.40
N GLU A 388 13.88 -3.62 21.94
CA GLU A 388 14.08 -4.80 22.80
C GLU A 388 13.16 -4.77 24.03
N ARG A 389 13.10 -3.63 24.72
CA ARG A 389 12.19 -3.48 25.88
C ARG A 389 10.71 -3.63 25.47
N GLN A 390 10.35 -3.18 24.29
CA GLN A 390 9.00 -3.31 23.77
C GLN A 390 8.68 -4.77 23.44
N ALA A 391 9.60 -5.50 22.80
CA ALA A 391 9.46 -6.92 22.51
C ALA A 391 9.33 -7.75 23.79
N LYS A 392 10.14 -7.49 24.83
CA LYS A 392 10.03 -8.13 26.14
C LYS A 392 8.67 -7.89 26.79
N ARG A 393 8.17 -6.66 26.78
CA ARG A 393 6.81 -6.35 27.30
C ARG A 393 5.72 -7.08 26.52
N LEU A 394 5.83 -7.18 25.21
CA LEU A 394 4.88 -7.92 24.37
C LEU A 394 4.92 -9.40 24.69
N HIS A 395 6.12 -10.02 24.77
CA HIS A 395 6.32 -11.40 25.19
C HIS A 395 5.60 -11.69 26.52
N ASP A 396 5.85 -10.89 27.55
CA ASP A 396 5.26 -11.11 28.89
C ASP A 396 3.73 -10.96 28.88
N ARG A 397 3.20 -10.05 28.06
CA ARG A 397 1.74 -9.92 27.88
C ARG A 397 1.14 -11.13 27.18
N ILE A 398 1.77 -11.65 26.14
CA ILE A 398 1.32 -12.87 25.43
C ILE A 398 1.37 -14.05 26.41
N LEU A 399 2.49 -14.26 27.09
CA LEU A 399 2.65 -15.36 28.04
C LEU A 399 1.59 -15.33 29.15
N ARG A 400 1.30 -14.15 29.68
CA ARG A 400 0.24 -14.00 30.68
C ARG A 400 -1.12 -14.40 30.11
N LYS A 401 -1.47 -13.97 28.89
CA LYS A 401 -2.74 -14.32 28.24
C LYS A 401 -2.86 -15.82 27.95
N LEU A 402 -1.78 -16.46 27.54
CA LEU A 402 -1.74 -17.90 27.31
C LEU A 402 -1.95 -18.67 28.63
N ARG A 403 -1.39 -18.23 29.76
CA ARG A 403 -1.61 -18.81 31.08
C ARG A 403 -3.05 -18.63 31.53
N GLU A 404 -3.64 -17.44 31.39
CA GLU A 404 -5.05 -17.19 31.67
C GLU A 404 -5.97 -18.14 30.88
N ALA A 405 -5.60 -18.45 29.60
CA ALA A 405 -6.32 -19.38 28.75
C ALA A 405 -5.91 -20.86 28.92
N GLN A 406 -4.96 -21.16 29.79
CA GLN A 406 -4.41 -22.51 30.01
C GLN A 406 -3.81 -23.16 28.74
N CYS A 407 -3.24 -22.31 27.85
CA CYS A 407 -2.65 -22.69 26.55
C CYS A 407 -1.14 -22.44 26.49
N GLU A 408 -0.46 -22.19 27.61
CA GLU A 408 0.98 -21.87 27.64
C GLU A 408 1.89 -22.97 27.07
N LYS A 409 1.40 -24.22 27.06
CA LYS A 409 2.14 -25.35 26.49
C LYS A 409 1.95 -25.56 24.99
N ALA A 410 1.06 -24.82 24.36
CA ALA A 410 0.76 -24.95 22.94
C ALA A 410 1.80 -24.25 22.05
N VAL A 411 2.52 -23.27 22.62
CA VAL A 411 3.55 -22.48 21.89
C VAL A 411 4.75 -22.22 22.76
N GLU A 412 5.92 -22.14 22.13
CA GLU A 412 7.14 -21.55 22.72
C GLU A 412 7.23 -20.09 22.29
N LEU A 413 7.58 -19.22 23.25
CA LEU A 413 7.78 -17.79 23.04
C LEU A 413 9.23 -17.42 23.31
N GLN A 414 9.83 -16.67 22.40
CA GLN A 414 11.17 -16.12 22.58
C GLN A 414 11.25 -14.68 22.06
N VAL A 415 12.04 -13.84 22.72
CA VAL A 415 12.47 -12.56 22.15
C VAL A 415 13.74 -12.78 21.37
N VAL A 416 13.70 -12.50 20.09
CA VAL A 416 14.83 -12.74 19.18
C VAL A 416 15.22 -11.43 18.48
N GLU A 417 16.53 -11.31 18.19
CA GLU A 417 17.00 -10.27 17.29
C GLU A 417 16.48 -10.51 15.88
N GLY A 418 16.18 -9.43 15.18
CA GLY A 418 15.64 -9.49 13.84
C GLY A 418 16.02 -8.26 13.02
N VAL A 419 15.59 -8.27 11.78
CA VAL A 419 15.77 -7.17 10.84
C VAL A 419 14.44 -6.73 10.30
N SER A 420 14.18 -5.44 10.35
CA SER A 420 13.10 -4.75 9.64
C SER A 420 13.68 -4.08 8.39
N THR A 421 12.82 -3.72 7.46
CA THR A 421 13.20 -3.02 6.23
C THR A 421 12.28 -1.83 6.00
N PRO A 422 12.76 -0.76 5.33
CA PRO A 422 11.90 0.37 4.96
C PRO A 422 10.71 -0.04 4.10
N GLY A 423 10.92 -0.90 3.11
CA GLY A 423 9.86 -1.42 2.24
C GLY A 423 10.01 -1.06 0.77
N GLY A 424 9.09 -1.56 -0.04
CA GLY A 424 9.14 -1.39 -1.49
C GLY A 424 9.01 0.05 -1.96
N GLY A 425 9.89 0.45 -2.86
CA GLY A 425 9.90 1.78 -3.46
C GLY A 425 10.68 2.84 -2.67
N SER A 426 11.51 2.41 -1.69
CA SER A 426 12.44 3.27 -0.97
C SER A 426 13.49 2.44 -0.22
N LEU A 427 14.75 2.84 -0.29
CA LEU A 427 15.86 2.29 0.50
C LEU A 427 15.98 0.74 0.40
N PRO A 428 16.16 0.16 -0.79
CA PRO A 428 16.00 -1.28 -1.02
C PRO A 428 17.00 -2.17 -0.28
N THR A 429 18.13 -1.62 0.13
CA THR A 429 19.23 -2.37 0.80
C THR A 429 19.38 -2.04 2.28
N VAL A 430 18.51 -1.18 2.82
CA VAL A 430 18.60 -0.77 4.23
C VAL A 430 18.00 -1.84 5.13
N GLU A 431 18.82 -2.30 6.08
CA GLU A 431 18.42 -3.18 7.16
C GLU A 431 18.35 -2.40 8.48
N LEU A 432 17.22 -2.50 9.16
CA LEU A 432 16.97 -1.84 10.44
C LEU A 432 17.00 -2.89 11.54
N PRO A 433 18.01 -2.88 12.42
CA PRO A 433 18.04 -3.79 13.56
C PRO A 433 16.78 -3.66 14.42
N THR A 434 16.16 -4.78 14.76
CA THR A 434 14.95 -4.82 15.55
C THR A 434 14.91 -6.04 16.47
N PHE A 435 13.84 -6.16 17.28
CA PHE A 435 13.54 -7.33 18.10
C PHE A 435 12.13 -7.82 17.81
N CYS A 436 11.99 -9.13 17.72
CA CYS A 436 10.71 -9.80 17.45
C CYS A 436 10.33 -10.70 18.63
N VAL A 437 9.03 -10.96 18.80
CA VAL A 437 8.54 -12.07 19.60
C VAL A 437 8.29 -13.24 18.68
N ALA A 438 9.18 -14.22 18.70
CA ALA A 438 9.02 -15.46 17.95
C ALA A 438 8.02 -16.38 18.68
N VAL A 439 7.02 -16.85 17.92
CA VAL A 439 5.98 -17.77 18.40
C VAL A 439 6.10 -19.07 17.62
N CYS A 440 6.51 -20.15 18.31
CA CYS A 440 6.64 -21.48 17.73
C CYS A 440 5.54 -22.40 18.24
N PRO A 441 4.58 -22.86 17.43
CA PRO A 441 3.61 -23.87 17.82
C PRO A 441 4.32 -25.21 18.08
N VAL A 442 4.01 -25.85 19.21
CA VAL A 442 4.73 -27.09 19.63
C VAL A 442 3.82 -28.29 19.88
N ASP A 443 2.50 -28.09 19.98
CA ASP A 443 1.57 -29.17 20.31
C ASP A 443 1.06 -30.00 19.09
N GLY A 444 1.54 -29.65 17.89
CA GLY A 444 1.16 -30.32 16.63
C GLY A 444 -0.26 -30.02 16.13
N ARG A 445 -1.06 -29.22 16.85
CA ARG A 445 -2.43 -28.85 16.44
C ARG A 445 -2.45 -27.77 15.37
N LEU A 446 -1.45 -26.92 15.37
CA LEU A 446 -1.36 -25.79 14.47
C LEU A 446 0.10 -25.66 13.96
N SER A 447 0.28 -25.40 12.67
CA SER A 447 1.58 -25.03 12.10
C SER A 447 1.83 -23.53 12.23
N ALA A 448 3.06 -23.08 12.00
CA ALA A 448 3.38 -21.64 11.95
C ALA A 448 2.54 -20.91 10.89
N ASP A 449 2.36 -21.50 9.70
CA ASP A 449 1.47 -20.94 8.66
C ASP A 449 -0.01 -20.95 9.09
N GLY A 450 -0.46 -21.99 9.78
CA GLY A 450 -1.80 -22.05 10.35
C GLY A 450 -2.02 -20.94 11.39
N LEU A 451 -1.04 -20.70 12.28
CA LEU A 451 -1.09 -19.61 13.25
C LEU A 451 -1.10 -18.24 12.54
N LYS A 452 -0.25 -18.04 11.52
CA LYS A 452 -0.28 -16.82 10.69
C LYS A 452 -1.64 -16.58 10.06
N HIS A 453 -2.27 -17.61 9.48
CA HIS A 453 -3.61 -17.50 8.91
C HIS A 453 -4.66 -17.14 9.99
N ALA A 454 -4.60 -17.80 11.15
CA ALA A 454 -5.50 -17.50 12.27
C ALA A 454 -5.37 -16.05 12.76
N LEU A 455 -4.14 -15.52 12.87
CA LEU A 455 -3.88 -14.12 13.26
C LEU A 455 -4.44 -13.09 12.27
N VAL A 456 -4.64 -13.47 11.01
CA VAL A 456 -5.24 -12.60 10.00
C VAL A 456 -6.77 -12.76 9.96
N GLN A 457 -7.29 -13.99 10.10
CA GLN A 457 -8.69 -14.29 9.81
C GLN A 457 -9.62 -14.21 11.03
N GLU A 458 -9.12 -14.56 12.21
CA GLU A 458 -9.95 -14.65 13.40
C GLU A 458 -10.23 -13.31 14.10
N PRO A 459 -9.25 -12.39 14.30
CA PRO A 459 -9.51 -11.15 15.00
C PRO A 459 -10.19 -10.10 14.10
N ASP A 460 -10.99 -9.22 14.70
CA ASP A 460 -11.57 -8.06 14.01
C ASP A 460 -10.51 -7.13 13.44
N THR A 461 -9.37 -7.02 14.11
CA THR A 461 -8.18 -6.33 13.61
C THR A 461 -7.13 -7.38 13.21
N PRO A 462 -6.94 -7.66 11.92
CA PRO A 462 -5.94 -8.60 11.44
C PRO A 462 -4.53 -8.25 11.90
N VAL A 463 -3.77 -9.26 12.30
CA VAL A 463 -2.33 -9.13 12.59
C VAL A 463 -1.56 -9.80 11.47
N VAL A 464 -0.89 -8.99 10.65
CA VAL A 464 -0.10 -9.47 9.51
C VAL A 464 1.34 -9.69 9.96
N THR A 465 1.78 -10.95 9.93
CA THR A 465 3.08 -11.40 10.43
C THR A 465 3.88 -12.05 9.30
N ARG A 466 5.15 -12.35 9.57
CA ARG A 466 5.99 -13.19 8.71
C ARG A 466 6.29 -14.53 9.37
N VAL A 467 6.50 -15.58 8.55
CA VAL A 467 6.98 -16.89 9.01
C VAL A 467 8.42 -17.05 8.59
N ARG A 468 9.28 -17.47 9.52
CA ARG A 468 10.68 -17.78 9.27
C ARG A 468 11.09 -18.93 10.18
N HIS A 469 11.72 -19.98 9.60
CA HIS A 469 12.17 -21.17 10.32
C HIS A 469 11.08 -21.80 11.21
N ASP A 470 9.88 -22.00 10.64
CA ASP A 470 8.70 -22.55 11.33
C ASP A 470 8.24 -21.74 12.57
N GLN A 471 8.57 -20.47 12.65
CA GLN A 471 8.16 -19.55 13.69
C GLN A 471 7.42 -18.35 13.08
N VAL A 472 6.40 -17.87 13.76
CA VAL A 472 5.72 -16.60 13.47
C VAL A 472 6.48 -15.47 14.17
N LEU A 473 6.88 -14.46 13.42
CA LEU A 473 7.61 -13.29 13.91
C LEU A 473 6.76 -12.03 13.80
#